data_34ff1f9a47fa189557c7f01b0f6b4590
#
_entry.id   34ff1f9a47fa189557c7f01b0f6b4590
#
_cell.length_a   1.000
_cell.length_b   1.000
_cell.length_c   1.000
_cell.angle_alpha   90.00
_cell.angle_beta   90.00
_cell.angle_gamma   90.00
#
_symmetry.space_group_name_H-M   'P 1'
#
loop_
_entity.id
_entity.type
_entity.pdbx_description
1 polymer ?
#
loop_
_entity_poly.entity_id
_entity_poly.type
_entity_poly.pdbx_seq_one_letter_code
_entity_poly.pdbx_strand_id
1 'polypeptide(L)'
;MEENAIVKSEETKLTKKPEQLDYMSGEALNKAYKNAAVLSKSDFVPDAYRNKPENVLLAMDMASRTGFSLMQIMQNLSIIRGKPSWSGSFCMNAIRACGKYDQVKYVTIGDSPTDRNYGVYVSAVDKSTGETVHGVTVTWDTVKAEGWDSKPGSKWKTMPELMFKYRAAAFFARTECPEVLQGVRDEYEQRDISGWEEPSRQKTRITLDDVIVESEVIG
;
A
#
# COMPACT_ATOMS: atom_id res chain seq x y z
N MET A 1 46.56 -37.74 -4.06
CA MET A 1 45.83 -37.01 -5.11
C MET A 1 44.36 -37.20 -4.77
N GLU A 2 43.84 -36.28 -3.99
CA GLU A 2 42.42 -36.27 -3.62
C GLU A 2 41.73 -35.12 -4.39
N GLU A 3 40.79 -35.55 -5.21
CA GLU A 3 40.00 -34.69 -6.09
C GLU A 3 38.94 -33.93 -5.28
N ASN A 4 39.08 -32.61 -5.19
CA ASN A 4 38.11 -31.74 -4.60
C ASN A 4 36.88 -31.68 -5.50
N ALA A 5 35.81 -32.39 -5.14
CA ALA A 5 34.50 -32.25 -5.72
C ALA A 5 33.86 -30.93 -5.24
N ILE A 6 33.85 -29.91 -6.07
CA ILE A 6 33.13 -28.68 -5.88
C ILE A 6 31.65 -29.01 -6.03
N VAL A 7 30.91 -29.02 -4.90
CA VAL A 7 29.48 -29.08 -4.87
C VAL A 7 28.94 -27.78 -5.47
N LYS A 8 28.45 -27.84 -6.69
CA LYS A 8 27.63 -26.75 -7.28
C LYS A 8 26.36 -26.64 -6.48
N SER A 9 26.23 -25.55 -5.70
CA SER A 9 24.98 -25.18 -5.10
C SER A 9 23.97 -24.86 -6.22
N GLU A 10 22.91 -25.66 -6.32
CA GLU A 10 21.75 -25.35 -7.15
C GLU A 10 21.16 -24.04 -6.65
N GLU A 11 21.25 -23.00 -7.48
CA GLU A 11 20.50 -21.78 -7.29
C GLU A 11 19.00 -22.13 -7.32
N THR A 12 18.40 -22.15 -6.16
CA THR A 12 16.96 -22.32 -6.00
C THR A 12 16.27 -21.15 -6.69
N LYS A 13 15.77 -21.36 -7.89
CA LYS A 13 14.95 -20.40 -8.64
C LYS A 13 13.65 -20.14 -7.91
N LEU A 14 13.67 -19.22 -6.96
CA LEU A 14 12.51 -18.60 -6.34
C LEU A 14 11.98 -17.47 -7.23
N THR A 15 11.51 -17.79 -8.42
CA THR A 15 10.83 -16.80 -9.28
C THR A 15 9.72 -17.44 -10.11
N LYS A 16 8.73 -18.06 -9.44
CA LYS A 16 7.39 -18.06 -10.04
C LYS A 16 6.70 -16.81 -9.52
N LYS A 17 6.43 -15.82 -10.39
CA LYS A 17 5.42 -14.80 -10.10
C LYS A 17 4.20 -15.55 -9.59
N PRO A 18 3.65 -15.19 -8.42
CA PRO A 18 2.43 -15.83 -7.95
C PRO A 18 1.36 -15.71 -9.03
N GLU A 19 0.67 -16.80 -9.30
CA GLU A 19 -0.37 -16.89 -10.31
C GLU A 19 -1.48 -15.89 -9.91
N GLN A 20 -1.83 -14.99 -10.84
CA GLN A 20 -2.90 -14.02 -10.59
C GLN A 20 -4.22 -14.75 -10.43
N LEU A 21 -5.06 -14.29 -9.50
CA LEU A 21 -6.37 -14.86 -9.29
C LEU A 21 -7.25 -14.66 -10.54
N ASP A 22 -7.73 -15.77 -11.10
CA ASP A 22 -8.71 -15.73 -12.18
C ASP A 22 -10.11 -15.57 -11.59
N TYR A 23 -10.62 -14.34 -11.64
CA TYR A 23 -11.96 -14.00 -11.16
C TYR A 23 -13.09 -14.57 -12.02
N MET A 24 -12.80 -15.01 -13.25
CA MET A 24 -13.77 -15.61 -14.15
C MET A 24 -13.88 -17.13 -13.95
N SER A 25 -12.92 -17.74 -13.27
CA SER A 25 -12.96 -19.16 -12.89
C SER A 25 -13.61 -19.34 -11.52
N GLY A 26 -14.82 -19.87 -11.49
CA GLY A 26 -15.52 -20.15 -10.24
C GLY A 26 -14.76 -21.15 -9.33
N GLU A 27 -14.02 -22.10 -9.89
CA GLU A 27 -13.21 -23.03 -9.13
C GLU A 27 -12.01 -22.33 -8.46
N ALA A 28 -11.26 -21.51 -9.22
CA ALA A 28 -10.13 -20.77 -8.69
C ALA A 28 -10.59 -19.78 -7.60
N LEU A 29 -11.67 -19.07 -7.84
CA LEU A 29 -12.24 -18.12 -6.88
C LEU A 29 -12.69 -18.82 -5.59
N ASN A 30 -13.41 -19.95 -5.70
CA ASN A 30 -13.86 -20.74 -4.55
C ASN A 30 -12.69 -21.28 -3.71
N LYS A 31 -11.63 -21.77 -4.37
CA LYS A 31 -10.42 -22.24 -3.71
C LYS A 31 -9.73 -21.11 -2.96
N ALA A 32 -9.56 -19.97 -3.61
CA ALA A 32 -8.94 -18.78 -3.01
C ALA A 32 -9.79 -18.27 -1.82
N TYR A 33 -11.11 -18.24 -1.95
CA TYR A 33 -12.02 -17.83 -0.87
C TYR A 33 -11.95 -18.77 0.35
N LYS A 34 -11.87 -20.08 0.14
CA LYS A 34 -11.69 -21.04 1.25
C LYS A 34 -10.39 -20.78 2.00
N ASN A 35 -9.29 -20.51 1.29
CA ASN A 35 -8.02 -20.15 1.90
C ASN A 35 -8.14 -18.84 2.68
N ALA A 36 -8.75 -17.82 2.10
CA ALA A 36 -9.01 -16.54 2.74
C ALA A 36 -9.86 -16.69 4.00
N ALA A 37 -10.88 -17.57 3.99
CA ALA A 37 -11.73 -17.84 5.15
C ALA A 37 -10.97 -18.45 6.33
N VAL A 38 -9.99 -19.32 6.06
CA VAL A 38 -9.11 -19.88 7.10
C VAL A 38 -8.20 -18.77 7.66
N LEU A 39 -7.54 -18.02 6.78
CA LEU A 39 -6.61 -16.98 7.18
C LEU A 39 -7.28 -15.84 7.96
N SER A 40 -8.51 -15.46 7.60
CA SER A 40 -9.26 -14.41 8.27
C SER A 40 -9.57 -14.69 9.75
N LYS A 41 -9.47 -15.94 10.18
CA LYS A 41 -9.70 -16.36 11.58
C LYS A 41 -8.46 -16.21 12.46
N SER A 42 -7.30 -15.94 11.88
CA SER A 42 -6.05 -15.80 12.62
C SER A 42 -6.05 -14.51 13.45
N ASP A 43 -5.51 -14.57 14.66
CA ASP A 43 -5.29 -13.40 15.53
C ASP A 43 -4.19 -12.47 15.01
N PHE A 44 -3.34 -12.95 14.09
CA PHE A 44 -2.30 -12.13 13.45
C PHE A 44 -2.82 -11.17 12.38
N VAL A 45 -4.04 -11.37 11.89
CA VAL A 45 -4.60 -10.47 10.87
C VAL A 45 -5.18 -9.20 11.51
N PRO A 46 -4.98 -8.02 10.91
CA PRO A 46 -5.58 -6.78 11.39
C PRO A 46 -7.11 -6.84 11.39
N ASP A 47 -7.75 -6.02 12.22
CA ASP A 47 -9.22 -5.99 12.38
C ASP A 47 -9.99 -5.76 11.08
N ALA A 48 -9.38 -5.06 10.11
CA ALA A 48 -9.96 -4.87 8.78
C ALA A 48 -10.17 -6.18 8.01
N TYR A 49 -9.46 -7.24 8.38
CA TYR A 49 -9.46 -8.55 7.73
C TYR A 49 -10.00 -9.67 8.60
N ARG A 50 -10.10 -9.45 9.92
CA ARG A 50 -10.54 -10.48 10.88
C ARG A 50 -12.00 -10.85 10.64
N ASN A 51 -12.25 -12.15 10.42
CA ASN A 51 -13.56 -12.71 10.04
C ASN A 51 -14.17 -12.05 8.78
N LYS A 52 -13.33 -11.57 7.86
CA LYS A 52 -13.73 -10.96 6.58
C LYS A 52 -12.94 -11.60 5.44
N PRO A 53 -13.31 -12.83 5.05
CA PRO A 53 -12.58 -13.56 4.00
C PRO A 53 -12.54 -12.80 2.66
N GLU A 54 -13.56 -12.02 2.34
CA GLU A 54 -13.61 -11.17 1.16
C GLU A 54 -12.49 -10.13 1.14
N ASN A 55 -12.18 -9.50 2.29
CA ASN A 55 -11.08 -8.55 2.39
C ASN A 55 -9.72 -9.25 2.28
N VAL A 56 -9.59 -10.45 2.89
CA VAL A 56 -8.37 -11.26 2.78
C VAL A 56 -8.16 -11.72 1.33
N LEU A 57 -9.24 -12.11 0.63
CA LEU A 57 -9.18 -12.50 -0.79
C LEU A 57 -8.62 -11.35 -1.66
N LEU A 58 -9.12 -10.13 -1.47
CA LEU A 58 -8.62 -8.96 -2.20
C LEU A 58 -7.16 -8.64 -1.82
N ALA A 59 -6.78 -8.82 -0.56
CA ALA A 59 -5.38 -8.68 -0.14
C ALA A 59 -4.47 -9.75 -0.76
N MET A 60 -4.95 -10.98 -0.97
CA MET A 60 -4.22 -12.04 -1.67
C MET A 60 -3.98 -11.67 -3.14
N ASP A 61 -4.99 -11.10 -3.82
CA ASP A 61 -4.83 -10.60 -5.19
C ASP A 61 -3.79 -9.47 -5.25
N MET A 62 -3.87 -8.50 -4.34
CA MET A 62 -2.87 -7.42 -4.25
C MET A 62 -1.46 -7.96 -4.00
N ALA A 63 -1.31 -8.97 -3.14
CA ALA A 63 -0.04 -9.64 -2.90
C ALA A 63 0.52 -10.28 -4.19
N SER A 64 -0.33 -10.95 -4.97
CA SER A 64 0.07 -11.57 -6.23
C SER A 64 0.52 -10.57 -7.29
N ARG A 65 -0.10 -9.39 -7.33
CA ARG A 65 0.21 -8.32 -8.31
C ARG A 65 1.48 -7.54 -7.93
N THR A 66 1.66 -7.29 -6.64
CA THR A 66 2.75 -6.43 -6.14
C THR A 66 4.01 -7.20 -5.80
N GLY A 67 3.92 -8.52 -5.59
CA GLY A 67 5.03 -9.37 -5.14
C GLY A 67 5.34 -9.24 -3.64
N PHE A 68 4.60 -8.43 -2.89
CA PHE A 68 4.71 -8.39 -1.43
C PHE A 68 4.01 -9.60 -0.79
N SER A 69 4.47 -10.00 0.39
CA SER A 69 3.77 -11.06 1.12
C SER A 69 2.37 -10.60 1.53
N LEU A 70 1.43 -11.57 1.65
CA LEU A 70 0.06 -11.27 2.08
C LEU A 70 0.03 -10.52 3.41
N MET A 71 0.91 -10.88 4.35
CA MET A 71 0.99 -10.21 5.64
C MET A 71 1.44 -8.75 5.49
N GLN A 72 2.44 -8.47 4.63
CA GLN A 72 2.86 -7.10 4.35
C GLN A 72 1.72 -6.27 3.75
N ILE A 73 0.94 -6.85 2.85
CA ILE A 73 -0.25 -6.18 2.29
C ILE A 73 -1.25 -5.88 3.41
N MET A 74 -1.66 -6.87 4.18
CA MET A 74 -2.68 -6.67 5.22
C MET A 74 -2.25 -5.67 6.31
N GLN A 75 -0.97 -5.62 6.67
CA GLN A 75 -0.45 -4.67 7.66
C GLN A 75 -0.33 -3.24 7.12
N ASN A 76 -0.26 -3.06 5.82
CA ASN A 76 -0.06 -1.76 5.20
C ASN A 76 -1.27 -1.24 4.40
N LEU A 77 -2.27 -2.07 4.15
CA LEU A 77 -3.47 -1.72 3.41
C LEU A 77 -4.66 -1.61 4.37
N SER A 78 -5.01 -0.40 4.75
CA SER A 78 -6.17 -0.10 5.59
C SER A 78 -7.39 0.26 4.75
N ILE A 79 -8.59 0.18 5.34
CA ILE A 79 -9.83 0.59 4.68
C ILE A 79 -10.32 1.89 5.33
N ILE A 80 -10.23 2.98 4.58
CA ILE A 80 -10.67 4.31 5.02
C ILE A 80 -11.95 4.67 4.27
N ARG A 81 -13.07 4.77 4.98
CA ARG A 81 -14.39 5.07 4.38
C ARG A 81 -14.75 4.16 3.20
N GLY A 82 -14.48 2.86 3.36
CA GLY A 82 -14.78 1.85 2.34
C GLY A 82 -13.78 1.79 1.19
N LYS A 83 -12.73 2.62 1.20
CA LYS A 83 -11.67 2.61 0.17
C LYS A 83 -10.38 2.06 0.73
N PRO A 84 -9.69 1.16 0.01
CA PRO A 84 -8.36 0.71 0.39
C PRO A 84 -7.38 1.89 0.34
N SER A 85 -6.45 1.92 1.27
CA SER A 85 -5.47 3.00 1.39
C SER A 85 -4.16 2.47 1.95
N TRP A 86 -3.05 2.79 1.27
CA TRP A 86 -1.72 2.41 1.72
C TRP A 86 -1.27 3.22 2.93
N SER A 87 -0.56 2.59 3.85
CA SER A 87 0.13 3.32 4.92
C SER A 87 1.20 4.23 4.33
N GLY A 88 1.50 5.36 5.00
CA GLY A 88 2.53 6.29 4.55
C GLY A 88 3.92 5.64 4.45
N SER A 89 4.21 4.62 5.28
CA SER A 89 5.47 3.86 5.24
C SER A 89 5.56 2.90 4.04
N PHE A 90 4.44 2.41 3.53
CA PHE A 90 4.41 1.47 2.43
C PHE A 90 4.98 2.05 1.13
N CYS A 91 4.69 3.32 0.83
CA CYS A 91 5.12 3.96 -0.41
C CYS A 91 6.65 3.88 -0.61
N MET A 92 7.45 4.17 0.42
CA MET A 92 8.91 4.05 0.32
C MET A 92 9.37 2.60 0.13
N ASN A 93 8.74 1.66 0.82
CA ASN A 93 9.05 0.24 0.66
C ASN A 93 8.72 -0.23 -0.78
N ALA A 94 7.59 0.19 -1.32
CA ALA A 94 7.16 -0.14 -2.68
C ALA A 94 8.13 0.43 -3.73
N ILE A 95 8.56 1.69 -3.59
CA ILE A 95 9.55 2.30 -4.48
C ILE A 95 10.86 1.49 -4.47
N ARG A 96 11.36 1.11 -3.28
CA ARG A 96 12.61 0.34 -3.17
C ARG A 96 12.47 -1.07 -3.72
N ALA A 97 11.30 -1.69 -3.60
CA ALA A 97 11.05 -3.05 -4.04
C ALA A 97 10.71 -3.18 -5.54
N CYS A 98 10.32 -2.09 -6.22
CA CYS A 98 9.88 -2.13 -7.62
C CYS A 98 10.97 -2.54 -8.61
N GLY A 99 12.23 -2.47 -8.19
CA GLY A 99 13.38 -2.85 -9.02
C GLY A 99 13.76 -1.85 -10.11
N LYS A 100 12.99 -0.77 -10.29
CA LYS A 100 13.23 0.28 -11.29
C LYS A 100 14.34 1.24 -10.88
N TYR A 101 14.49 1.48 -9.58
CA TYR A 101 15.39 2.49 -9.03
C TYR A 101 16.48 1.91 -8.15
N ASP A 102 17.65 2.57 -8.16
CA ASP A 102 18.72 2.42 -7.19
C ASP A 102 18.86 3.69 -6.34
N GLN A 103 19.61 3.60 -5.24
CA GLN A 103 19.95 4.70 -4.34
C GLN A 103 18.74 5.52 -3.87
N VAL A 104 17.58 4.89 -3.71
CA VAL A 104 16.35 5.56 -3.25
C VAL A 104 16.53 6.10 -1.84
N LYS A 105 16.46 7.43 -1.70
CA LYS A 105 16.67 8.13 -0.44
C LYS A 105 15.77 9.35 -0.30
N TYR A 106 15.54 9.76 0.96
CA TYR A 106 15.00 11.07 1.24
C TYR A 106 16.12 12.12 1.19
N VAL A 107 15.82 13.26 0.62
CA VAL A 107 16.68 14.45 0.63
C VAL A 107 15.92 15.55 1.34
N THR A 108 16.58 16.17 2.32
CA THR A 108 16.05 17.29 3.10
C THR A 108 16.61 18.61 2.61
N ILE A 109 15.78 19.64 2.65
CA ILE A 109 16.14 21.03 2.42
C ILE A 109 15.94 21.74 3.77
N GLY A 110 16.88 22.61 4.17
CA GLY A 110 16.86 23.25 5.49
C GLY A 110 17.35 22.33 6.60
N ASP A 111 17.57 22.92 7.78
CA ASP A 111 18.29 22.26 8.89
C ASP A 111 17.34 21.64 9.91
N SER A 112 16.18 22.24 10.16
CA SER A 112 15.23 21.77 11.16
C SER A 112 13.83 21.57 10.56
N PRO A 113 13.15 20.46 10.92
CA PRO A 113 11.78 20.18 10.48
C PRO A 113 10.74 21.25 10.88
N THR A 114 11.10 22.16 11.79
CA THR A 114 10.26 23.28 12.22
C THR A 114 10.52 24.57 11.44
N ASP A 115 11.60 24.63 10.69
CA ASP A 115 11.98 25.84 9.97
C ASP A 115 11.09 26.01 8.72
N ARG A 116 10.74 27.26 8.43
CA ARG A 116 9.85 27.57 7.30
C ARG A 116 10.40 27.11 5.95
N ASN A 117 11.72 27.10 5.79
CA ASN A 117 12.42 26.69 4.58
C ASN A 117 12.64 25.16 4.51
N TYR A 118 12.17 24.40 5.51
CA TYR A 118 12.31 22.94 5.51
C TYR A 118 11.42 22.30 4.46
N GLY A 119 11.99 21.32 3.77
CA GLY A 119 11.28 20.51 2.81
C GLY A 119 11.93 19.14 2.62
N VAL A 120 11.17 18.19 2.08
CA VAL A 120 11.67 16.84 1.79
C VAL A 120 11.18 16.40 0.41
N TYR A 121 12.07 15.75 -0.34
CA TYR A 121 11.72 15.02 -1.54
C TYR A 121 12.41 13.66 -1.57
N VAL A 122 11.98 12.77 -2.46
CA VAL A 122 12.65 11.50 -2.74
C VAL A 122 13.54 11.69 -3.95
N SER A 123 14.77 11.19 -3.85
CA SER A 123 15.72 11.09 -4.97
C SER A 123 16.06 9.64 -5.21
N ALA A 124 16.16 9.24 -6.46
CA ALA A 124 16.50 7.89 -6.88
C ALA A 124 17.29 7.93 -8.21
N VAL A 125 18.01 6.87 -8.53
CA VAL A 125 18.66 6.69 -9.83
C VAL A 125 17.87 5.69 -10.63
N ASP A 126 17.39 6.07 -11.81
CA ASP A 126 16.72 5.14 -12.74
C ASP A 126 17.77 4.17 -13.31
N LYS A 127 17.53 2.85 -13.13
CA LYS A 127 18.47 1.80 -13.57
C LYS A 127 18.58 1.70 -15.08
N SER A 128 17.56 2.10 -15.81
CA SER A 128 17.52 1.98 -17.26
C SER A 128 18.30 3.10 -17.96
N THR A 129 18.28 4.31 -17.38
CA THR A 129 18.94 5.49 -17.96
C THR A 129 20.20 5.90 -17.21
N GLY A 130 20.36 5.53 -15.95
CA GLY A 130 21.40 6.01 -15.04
C GLY A 130 21.17 7.46 -14.55
N GLU A 131 20.05 8.07 -14.92
CA GLU A 131 19.73 9.43 -14.54
C GLU A 131 19.15 9.51 -13.12
N THR A 132 19.45 10.64 -12.44
CA THR A 132 18.86 10.92 -11.14
C THR A 132 17.48 11.53 -11.33
N VAL A 133 16.47 10.88 -10.74
CA VAL A 133 15.08 11.32 -10.70
C VAL A 133 14.78 11.95 -9.35
N HIS A 134 14.13 13.11 -9.37
CA HIS A 134 13.69 13.82 -8.17
C HIS A 134 12.16 13.88 -8.13
N GLY A 135 11.59 13.46 -7.01
CA GLY A 135 10.16 13.63 -6.78
C GLY A 135 9.79 15.06 -6.39
N VAL A 136 8.51 15.28 -6.26
CA VAL A 136 7.96 16.58 -5.80
C VAL A 136 8.48 16.90 -4.40
N THR A 137 8.99 18.10 -4.21
CA THR A 137 9.40 18.59 -2.89
C THR A 137 8.16 18.99 -2.09
N VAL A 138 7.99 18.38 -0.94
CA VAL A 138 6.98 18.79 0.04
C VAL A 138 7.61 19.84 0.94
N THR A 139 6.99 21.02 1.03
CA THR A 139 7.46 22.16 1.83
C THR A 139 6.43 22.60 2.84
N TRP A 140 6.80 23.41 3.82
CA TRP A 140 5.82 24.02 4.73
C TRP A 140 4.81 24.91 4.01
N ASP A 141 5.18 25.55 2.91
CA ASP A 141 4.22 26.33 2.13
C ASP A 141 3.14 25.43 1.52
N THR A 142 3.51 24.24 1.02
CA THR A 142 2.55 23.22 0.57
C THR A 142 1.66 22.75 1.72
N VAL A 143 2.27 22.42 2.87
CA VAL A 143 1.52 21.94 4.06
C VAL A 143 0.45 22.95 4.50
N LYS A 144 0.80 24.23 4.47
CA LYS A 144 -0.11 25.33 4.87
C LYS A 144 -1.18 25.62 3.83
N ALA A 145 -0.80 25.65 2.54
CA ALA A 145 -1.74 25.85 1.44
C ALA A 145 -2.83 24.77 1.41
N GLU A 146 -2.46 23.51 1.69
CA GLU A 146 -3.35 22.37 1.76
C GLU A 146 -4.04 22.21 3.14
N GLY A 147 -3.69 23.05 4.12
CA GLY A 147 -4.25 23.02 5.45
C GLY A 147 -3.98 21.72 6.25
N TRP A 148 -2.93 20.99 5.91
CA TRP A 148 -2.65 19.69 6.55
C TRP A 148 -2.28 19.82 8.02
N ASP A 149 -1.61 20.91 8.40
CA ASP A 149 -1.23 21.18 9.80
C ASP A 149 -2.38 21.71 10.65
N SER A 150 -3.43 22.23 10.04
CA SER A 150 -4.56 22.85 10.76
C SER A 150 -5.62 21.83 11.20
N LYS A 151 -5.63 20.62 10.64
CA LYS A 151 -6.62 19.59 10.95
C LYS A 151 -6.56 19.14 12.42
N PRO A 152 -7.69 18.84 13.06
CA PRO A 152 -7.70 18.26 14.42
C PRO A 152 -6.84 16.99 14.47
N GLY A 153 -5.99 16.87 15.51
CA GLY A 153 -5.10 15.70 15.67
C GLY A 153 -4.00 15.56 14.62
N SER A 154 -3.73 16.61 13.85
CA SER A 154 -2.71 16.60 12.79
C SER A 154 -1.33 16.25 13.31
N LYS A 155 -0.72 15.21 12.74
CA LYS A 155 0.64 14.76 13.04
C LYS A 155 1.72 15.72 12.52
N TRP A 156 1.36 16.66 11.66
CA TRP A 156 2.25 17.74 11.23
C TRP A 156 2.72 18.63 12.39
N LYS A 157 1.92 18.71 13.48
CA LYS A 157 2.30 19.46 14.70
C LYS A 157 3.25 18.70 15.62
N THR A 158 3.16 17.38 15.63
CA THR A 158 3.87 16.53 16.62
C THR A 158 5.02 15.74 16.02
N MET A 159 4.93 15.40 14.71
CA MET A 159 5.92 14.59 14.01
C MET A 159 6.12 15.12 12.56
N PRO A 160 6.48 16.40 12.36
CA PRO A 160 6.57 16.99 11.03
C PRO A 160 7.55 16.26 10.12
N GLU A 161 8.74 15.91 10.60
CA GLU A 161 9.75 15.19 9.80
C GLU A 161 9.21 13.89 9.19
N LEU A 162 8.47 13.12 9.99
CA LEU A 162 7.87 11.88 9.52
C LEU A 162 6.81 12.13 8.46
N MET A 163 5.99 13.16 8.65
CA MET A 163 4.94 13.55 7.70
C MET A 163 5.51 14.02 6.37
N PHE A 164 6.58 14.81 6.39
CA PHE A 164 7.30 15.20 5.19
C PHE A 164 7.80 13.99 4.40
N LYS A 165 8.41 13.02 5.09
CA LYS A 165 8.92 11.80 4.47
C LYS A 165 7.79 10.96 3.84
N TYR A 166 6.69 10.79 4.55
CA TYR A 166 5.55 10.01 4.04
C TYR A 166 4.92 10.66 2.81
N ARG A 167 4.71 11.98 2.84
CA ARG A 167 4.16 12.70 1.69
C ARG A 167 5.11 12.70 0.50
N ALA A 168 6.40 12.91 0.71
CA ALA A 168 7.39 12.88 -0.35
C ALA A 168 7.45 11.50 -1.02
N ALA A 169 7.40 10.42 -0.23
CA ALA A 169 7.35 9.05 -0.78
C ALA A 169 6.06 8.77 -1.56
N ALA A 170 4.92 9.21 -1.04
CA ALA A 170 3.63 9.03 -1.72
C ALA A 170 3.61 9.77 -3.06
N PHE A 171 4.10 11.00 -3.13
CA PHE A 171 4.17 11.77 -4.37
C PHE A 171 5.14 11.14 -5.37
N PHE A 172 6.34 10.73 -4.93
CA PHE A 172 7.28 10.03 -5.81
C PHE A 172 6.66 8.75 -6.38
N ALA A 173 6.06 7.91 -5.52
CA ALA A 173 5.43 6.67 -5.97
C ALA A 173 4.33 6.95 -7.01
N ARG A 174 3.57 8.02 -6.84
CA ARG A 174 2.48 8.38 -7.74
C ARG A 174 2.93 8.90 -9.09
N THR A 175 3.99 9.71 -9.13
CA THR A 175 4.46 10.36 -10.36
C THR A 175 5.46 9.50 -11.12
N GLU A 176 6.35 8.82 -10.41
CA GLU A 176 7.51 8.15 -11.03
C GLU A 176 7.34 6.62 -11.15
N CYS A 177 6.51 6.01 -10.30
CA CYS A 177 6.25 4.56 -10.33
C CYS A 177 4.82 4.20 -9.89
N PRO A 178 3.79 4.72 -10.56
CA PRO A 178 2.38 4.53 -10.16
C PRO A 178 1.96 3.05 -10.12
N GLU A 179 2.64 2.19 -10.86
CA GLU A 179 2.43 0.76 -10.89
C GLU A 179 2.59 0.07 -9.52
N VAL A 180 3.42 0.62 -8.63
CA VAL A 180 3.63 0.03 -7.30
C VAL A 180 2.45 0.26 -6.35
N LEU A 181 1.64 1.29 -6.62
CA LEU A 181 0.47 1.62 -5.82
C LEU A 181 -0.79 0.89 -6.26
N GLN A 182 -0.79 0.25 -7.45
CA GLN A 182 -1.94 -0.48 -8.00
C GLN A 182 -3.25 0.36 -8.00
N GLY A 183 -3.15 1.67 -8.23
CA GLY A 183 -4.29 2.59 -8.22
C GLY A 183 -4.81 2.95 -6.82
N VAL A 184 -4.24 2.42 -5.77
CA VAL A 184 -4.62 2.71 -4.38
C VAL A 184 -3.87 3.94 -3.87
N ARG A 185 -4.59 4.83 -3.18
CA ARG A 185 -4.02 6.05 -2.58
C ARG A 185 -3.38 5.77 -1.23
N ASP A 186 -2.48 6.64 -0.81
CA ASP A 186 -2.02 6.62 0.57
C ASP A 186 -3.10 7.13 1.55
N GLU A 187 -2.97 6.78 2.81
CA GLU A 187 -3.97 7.08 3.84
C GLU A 187 -4.18 8.57 4.07
N TYR A 188 -3.15 9.38 3.93
CA TYR A 188 -3.24 10.83 4.13
C TYR A 188 -3.98 11.48 2.98
N GLU A 189 -3.66 11.11 1.73
CA GLU A 189 -4.38 11.60 0.56
C GLU A 189 -5.84 11.16 0.58
N GLN A 190 -6.12 9.91 0.97
CA GLN A 190 -7.47 9.42 1.07
C GLN A 190 -8.28 10.20 2.11
N ARG A 191 -7.68 10.58 3.24
CA ARG A 191 -8.30 11.43 4.27
C ARG A 191 -8.53 12.86 3.77
N ASP A 192 -7.58 13.43 3.02
CA ASP A 192 -7.69 14.79 2.48
C ASP A 192 -8.87 14.93 1.53
N ILE A 193 -9.03 13.98 0.58
CA ILE A 193 -10.11 13.99 -0.42
C ILE A 193 -11.47 13.71 0.21
N SER A 194 -11.54 12.89 1.25
CA SER A 194 -12.82 12.49 1.82
C SER A 194 -13.44 13.53 2.76
N GLY A 195 -12.84 14.72 2.92
CA GLY A 195 -13.26 15.71 3.91
C GLY A 195 -13.23 15.14 5.33
N TRP A 196 -12.57 15.80 6.27
CA TRP A 196 -12.44 15.29 7.65
C TRP A 196 -13.75 15.50 8.44
N GLU A 197 -14.72 14.61 8.26
CA GLU A 197 -15.78 14.36 9.23
C GLU A 197 -15.69 12.91 9.68
N GLU A 198 -15.61 12.66 10.99
CA GLU A 198 -15.70 11.30 11.51
C GLU A 198 -17.06 10.70 11.12
N PRO A 199 -17.12 9.54 10.45
CA PRO A 199 -18.41 8.96 10.08
C PRO A 199 -19.08 8.37 11.31
N SER A 200 -20.32 8.80 11.57
CA SER A 200 -21.24 8.01 12.38
C SER A 200 -21.40 6.61 11.73
N ARG A 201 -21.02 5.59 12.49
CA ARG A 201 -21.14 4.19 12.05
C ARG A 201 -22.61 3.81 11.92
N GLN A 202 -23.15 3.86 10.72
CA GLN A 202 -24.27 2.99 10.33
C GLN A 202 -23.91 2.24 9.07
N LYS A 203 -23.48 0.99 9.24
CA LYS A 203 -23.34 0.04 8.15
C LYS A 203 -24.64 -0.75 8.04
N THR A 204 -25.43 -0.45 7.05
CA THR A 204 -26.43 -1.40 6.56
C THR A 204 -25.66 -2.55 5.92
N ARG A 205 -25.64 -3.69 6.59
CA ARG A 205 -25.00 -4.92 6.12
C ARG A 205 -26.01 -5.60 5.20
N ILE A 206 -25.78 -5.56 3.91
CA ILE A 206 -26.50 -6.44 2.98
C ILE A 206 -25.93 -7.82 3.21
N THR A 207 -26.77 -8.77 3.66
CA THR A 207 -26.40 -10.17 3.80
C THR A 207 -26.68 -10.92 2.51
N LEU A 208 -26.03 -12.07 2.30
CA LEU A 208 -26.29 -12.92 1.12
C LEU A 208 -27.76 -13.32 1.01
N ASP A 209 -28.46 -13.42 2.14
CA ASP A 209 -29.88 -13.73 2.18
C ASP A 209 -30.75 -12.62 1.56
N ASP A 210 -30.32 -11.37 1.64
CA ASP A 210 -31.01 -10.23 1.03
C ASP A 210 -30.89 -10.23 -0.51
N VAL A 211 -29.87 -10.91 -1.06
CA VAL A 211 -29.63 -11.00 -2.52
C VAL A 211 -30.34 -12.19 -3.15
N ILE A 212 -30.59 -13.25 -2.38
CA ILE A 212 -31.19 -14.49 -2.89
C ILE A 212 -32.71 -14.35 -3.12
N VAL A 213 -33.38 -13.45 -2.42
CA VAL A 213 -34.82 -13.28 -2.51
C VAL A 213 -35.28 -12.64 -3.83
N GLU A 214 -34.40 -11.89 -4.54
CA GLU A 214 -34.76 -11.29 -5.84
C GLU A 214 -34.64 -12.24 -7.06
N SER A 215 -34.01 -13.39 -6.91
CA SER A 215 -33.82 -14.34 -8.02
C SER A 215 -34.96 -15.36 -8.21
N GLU A 216 -35.90 -15.47 -7.26
CA GLU A 216 -37.02 -16.42 -7.33
C GLU A 216 -38.33 -15.84 -7.93
N VAL A 217 -38.33 -14.56 -8.34
CA VAL A 217 -39.58 -13.90 -8.83
C VAL A 217 -39.63 -13.75 -10.36
N ILE A 218 -38.67 -14.32 -11.11
CA ILE A 218 -38.71 -14.37 -12.57
C ILE A 218 -38.71 -15.85 -13.02
N GLY A 219 -39.84 -16.47 -12.91
CA GLY A 219 -40.18 -17.78 -13.46
C GLY A 219 -41.57 -17.78 -14.06
#